data_b7c225e26776a91eb3358bc05e1de090
#
_entry.id   b7c225e26776a91eb3358bc05e1de090
#
_cell.length_a   1.000
_cell.length_b   1.000
_cell.length_c   1.000
_cell.angle_alpha   90.00
_cell.angle_beta   90.00
_cell.angle_gamma   90.00
#
_symmetry.space_group_name_H-M   'P 1'
#
loop_
_entity.id
_entity.type
_entity.pdbx_description
1 polymer ?
#
loop_
_entity_poly.entity_id
_entity_poly.type
_entity_poly.pdbx_seq_one_letter_code
_entity_poly.pdbx_strand_id
1 'polypeptide(L)'
;MGESTSGSDWMSAAESHRARGVADWRVTGTGPQAVFTATSLSHAARLIAPVVAATERLGILPDVDVRPEGVVVRIPSRSSAGIPAAATEFAAAVSQAAAELLLTADPSLAQSIGIYVAQHSQADVRPFFMAALGYEAFGDTDAVDPLRCGPQLAFNPITGDPPARGRTHLDIFVPADQAQARVDAALTAGGRLADDSHAPAWWSLASPDNHGIDIAAWTDTWSR
;
A
#
# COMPACT_ATOMS: atom_id res chain seq x y z
N MET A 1 18.87 -24.30 30.29
CA MET A 1 17.60 -23.62 30.11
C MET A 1 17.86 -22.40 29.18
N GLY A 2 17.71 -22.60 27.89
CA GLY A 2 17.86 -21.52 26.92
C GLY A 2 16.49 -20.93 26.67
N GLU A 3 16.31 -19.65 27.00
CA GLU A 3 15.14 -18.90 26.60
C GLU A 3 15.17 -18.78 25.07
N SER A 4 14.26 -19.52 24.42
CA SER A 4 13.90 -19.31 23.04
C SER A 4 13.16 -17.97 22.98
N THR A 5 13.81 -16.90 22.55
CA THR A 5 13.17 -15.70 22.08
C THR A 5 12.46 -16.06 20.78
N SER A 6 11.20 -16.46 20.86
CA SER A 6 10.31 -16.51 19.71
C SER A 6 10.08 -15.06 19.26
N GLY A 7 10.94 -14.55 18.39
CA GLY A 7 10.64 -13.33 17.64
C GLY A 7 9.32 -13.56 16.90
N SER A 8 8.43 -12.60 16.93
CA SER A 8 7.19 -12.63 16.15
C SER A 8 7.56 -12.84 14.66
N ASP A 9 6.93 -13.79 13.99
CA ASP A 9 7.09 -13.98 12.53
C ASP A 9 6.57 -12.80 11.71
N TRP A 10 5.98 -11.80 12.39
CA TRP A 10 5.32 -10.64 11.81
C TRP A 10 5.77 -9.35 12.50
N MET A 11 5.82 -8.27 11.72
CA MET A 11 6.22 -6.93 12.16
C MET A 11 5.12 -5.91 11.88
N SER A 12 5.11 -4.86 12.68
CA SER A 12 4.37 -3.62 12.40
C SER A 12 5.06 -2.78 11.30
N ALA A 13 4.35 -1.79 10.78
CA ALA A 13 4.90 -0.83 9.82
C ALA A 13 6.09 -0.04 10.40
N ALA A 14 5.99 0.40 11.66
CA ALA A 14 7.07 1.14 12.31
C ALA A 14 8.32 0.30 12.57
N GLU A 15 8.17 -0.97 12.91
CA GLU A 15 9.31 -1.90 13.03
C GLU A 15 9.96 -2.11 11.67
N SER A 16 9.16 -2.30 10.61
CA SER A 16 9.65 -2.43 9.24
C SER A 16 10.46 -1.20 8.81
N HIS A 17 9.97 0.02 9.06
CA HIS A 17 10.68 1.26 8.72
C HIS A 17 11.98 1.49 9.52
N ARG A 18 12.08 0.95 10.74
CA ARG A 18 13.29 1.06 11.58
C ARG A 18 14.35 0.00 11.29
N ALA A 19 14.01 -1.01 10.50
CA ALA A 19 14.95 -2.07 10.16
C ALA A 19 16.13 -1.54 9.34
N ARG A 20 17.25 -2.23 9.41
CA ARG A 20 18.43 -1.85 8.61
C ARG A 20 18.25 -2.24 7.14
N GLY A 21 18.72 -1.38 6.24
CA GLY A 21 18.73 -1.64 4.79
C GLY A 21 17.39 -1.46 4.09
N VAL A 22 16.37 -0.87 4.77
CA VAL A 22 15.03 -0.63 4.19
C VAL A 22 14.75 0.85 3.91
N ALA A 23 15.76 1.71 3.87
CA ALA A 23 15.58 3.15 3.66
C ALA A 23 14.86 3.49 2.34
N ASP A 24 14.96 2.62 1.34
CA ASP A 24 14.33 2.76 0.02
C ASP A 24 12.85 2.34 0.03
N TRP A 25 12.39 1.69 1.09
CA TRP A 25 11.07 1.09 1.18
C TRP A 25 10.10 1.95 1.98
N ARG A 26 8.83 1.91 1.56
CA ARG A 26 7.71 2.52 2.29
C ARG A 26 6.58 1.52 2.44
N VAL A 27 5.96 1.51 3.61
CA VAL A 27 4.75 0.72 3.83
C VAL A 27 3.55 1.54 3.37
N THR A 28 2.75 0.96 2.50
CA THR A 28 1.48 1.54 2.02
C THR A 28 0.33 0.57 2.31
N GLY A 29 -0.89 0.90 1.95
CA GLY A 29 -2.07 0.09 2.24
C GLY A 29 -2.01 -1.35 1.71
N THR A 30 -1.18 -1.61 0.70
CA THR A 30 -1.00 -2.96 0.13
C THR A 30 0.26 -3.68 0.61
N GLY A 31 1.07 -3.04 1.47
CA GLY A 31 2.29 -3.60 2.03
C GLY A 31 3.54 -2.77 1.71
N PRO A 32 4.73 -3.26 2.12
CA PRO A 32 6.00 -2.60 1.80
C PRO A 32 6.25 -2.56 0.30
N GLN A 33 6.73 -1.42 -0.20
CA GLN A 33 7.13 -1.27 -1.59
C GLN A 33 8.32 -0.33 -1.73
N ALA A 34 9.11 -0.55 -2.79
CA ALA A 34 10.17 0.34 -3.23
C ALA A 34 10.00 0.66 -4.71
N VAL A 35 10.40 1.87 -5.09
CA VAL A 35 10.43 2.34 -6.47
C VAL A 35 11.87 2.68 -6.82
N PHE A 36 12.41 2.06 -7.86
CA PHE A 36 13.75 2.29 -8.36
C PHE A 36 13.67 2.86 -9.77
N THR A 37 14.16 4.06 -9.99
CA THR A 37 14.17 4.70 -11.30
C THR A 37 15.24 4.09 -12.20
N ALA A 38 14.95 4.02 -13.50
CA ALA A 38 15.82 3.47 -14.52
C ALA A 38 15.88 4.38 -15.75
N THR A 39 16.90 4.20 -16.57
CA THR A 39 17.09 4.96 -17.81
C THR A 39 16.51 4.26 -19.05
N SER A 40 16.08 3.00 -18.92
CA SER A 40 15.47 2.20 -19.98
C SER A 40 14.81 0.94 -19.42
N LEU A 41 13.94 0.31 -20.19
CA LEU A 41 13.33 -0.97 -19.84
C LEU A 41 14.38 -2.07 -19.62
N SER A 42 15.43 -2.13 -20.43
CA SER A 42 16.50 -3.12 -20.27
C SER A 42 17.33 -2.86 -19.01
N HIS A 43 17.52 -1.60 -18.60
CA HIS A 43 18.16 -1.26 -17.34
C HIS A 43 17.29 -1.70 -16.15
N ALA A 44 16.00 -1.36 -16.18
CA ALA A 44 15.03 -1.76 -15.16
C ALA A 44 14.95 -3.29 -15.00
N ALA A 45 14.87 -4.03 -16.12
CA ALA A 45 14.72 -5.48 -16.13
C ALA A 45 15.92 -6.24 -15.50
N ARG A 46 17.10 -5.61 -15.37
CA ARG A 46 18.26 -6.23 -14.71
C ARG A 46 18.01 -6.55 -13.23
N LEU A 47 17.09 -5.86 -12.59
CA LEU A 47 16.73 -6.12 -11.19
C LEU A 47 15.93 -7.43 -11.02
N ILE A 48 15.32 -7.98 -12.06
CA ILE A 48 14.46 -9.16 -11.96
C ILE A 48 15.22 -10.38 -11.44
N ALA A 49 16.39 -10.67 -11.96
CA ALA A 49 17.15 -11.84 -11.53
C ALA A 49 17.57 -11.77 -10.04
N PRO A 50 18.09 -10.65 -9.52
CA PRO A 50 18.31 -10.48 -8.08
C PRO A 50 17.03 -10.63 -7.23
N VAL A 51 15.89 -10.09 -7.69
CA VAL A 51 14.61 -10.24 -6.97
C VAL A 51 14.19 -11.71 -6.91
N VAL A 52 14.30 -12.45 -8.02
CA VAL A 52 14.00 -13.89 -8.07
C VAL A 52 14.91 -14.66 -7.10
N ALA A 53 16.22 -14.41 -7.11
CA ALA A 53 17.15 -15.06 -6.20
C ALA A 53 16.84 -14.78 -4.72
N ALA A 54 16.43 -13.55 -4.38
CA ALA A 54 16.00 -13.20 -3.03
C ALA A 54 14.67 -13.90 -2.65
N THR A 55 13.74 -14.02 -3.61
CA THR A 55 12.47 -14.75 -3.45
C THR A 55 12.71 -16.22 -3.11
N GLU A 56 13.56 -16.89 -3.90
CA GLU A 56 13.89 -18.31 -3.69
C GLU A 56 14.58 -18.56 -2.34
N ARG A 57 15.44 -17.64 -1.93
CA ARG A 57 16.18 -17.76 -0.66
C ARG A 57 15.31 -17.50 0.57
N LEU A 58 14.38 -16.55 0.50
CA LEU A 58 13.67 -16.02 1.67
C LEU A 58 12.19 -16.39 1.72
N GLY A 59 11.65 -17.00 0.66
CA GLY A 59 10.24 -17.39 0.60
C GLY A 59 9.27 -16.20 0.50
N ILE A 60 9.76 -14.99 0.21
CA ILE A 60 8.91 -13.82 -0.02
C ILE A 60 8.45 -13.84 -1.48
N LEU A 61 7.15 -13.60 -1.70
CA LEU A 61 6.54 -13.57 -3.03
C LEU A 61 6.18 -12.13 -3.40
N PRO A 62 7.09 -11.37 -4.04
CA PRO A 62 6.83 -9.99 -4.41
C PRO A 62 5.96 -9.88 -5.66
N ASP A 63 5.28 -8.75 -5.81
CA ASP A 63 4.80 -8.25 -7.10
C ASP A 63 5.86 -7.33 -7.68
N VAL A 64 6.14 -7.44 -8.97
CA VAL A 64 7.16 -6.63 -9.65
C VAL A 64 6.57 -6.03 -10.91
N ASP A 65 6.57 -4.70 -11.00
CA ASP A 65 6.17 -3.95 -12.19
C ASP A 65 7.42 -3.30 -12.80
N VAL A 66 7.71 -3.65 -14.06
CA VAL A 66 8.90 -3.18 -14.79
C VAL A 66 8.49 -2.30 -15.94
N ARG A 67 8.98 -1.07 -15.94
CA ARG A 67 8.71 -0.05 -16.96
C ARG A 67 10.00 0.60 -17.44
N PRO A 68 9.98 1.31 -18.59
CA PRO A 68 11.15 2.06 -19.05
C PRO A 68 11.69 3.05 -18.03
N GLU A 69 10.81 3.60 -17.20
CA GLU A 69 11.10 4.62 -16.19
C GLU A 69 11.64 4.03 -14.88
N GLY A 70 11.39 2.73 -14.63
CA GLY A 70 11.83 2.11 -13.38
C GLY A 70 11.18 0.77 -13.05
N VAL A 71 11.46 0.32 -11.84
CA VAL A 71 10.92 -0.92 -11.27
C VAL A 71 10.21 -0.61 -9.96
N VAL A 72 8.99 -1.11 -9.82
CA VAL A 72 8.29 -1.15 -8.53
C VAL A 72 8.35 -2.58 -8.01
N VAL A 73 8.91 -2.76 -6.83
CA VAL A 73 8.90 -4.04 -6.11
C VAL A 73 8.00 -3.88 -4.89
N ARG A 74 6.97 -4.73 -4.78
CA ARG A 74 6.01 -4.70 -3.67
C ARG A 74 5.99 -6.05 -2.99
N ILE A 75 5.98 -6.05 -1.66
CA ILE A 75 5.72 -7.23 -0.83
C ILE A 75 4.25 -7.15 -0.42
N PRO A 76 3.33 -7.82 -1.15
CA PRO A 76 1.91 -7.67 -0.88
C PRO A 76 1.55 -8.25 0.50
N SER A 77 0.75 -7.51 1.26
CA SER A 77 0.11 -8.05 2.45
C SER A 77 -0.92 -9.08 2.00
N ARG A 78 -0.70 -10.34 2.35
CA ARG A 78 -1.59 -11.47 1.99
C ARG A 78 -2.49 -11.90 3.13
N SER A 79 -2.34 -11.25 4.29
CA SER A 79 -3.14 -11.53 5.48
C SER A 79 -3.18 -10.32 6.41
N SER A 80 -4.11 -10.31 7.35
CA SER A 80 -4.20 -9.30 8.41
C SER A 80 -3.11 -9.43 9.49
N ALA A 81 -2.22 -10.43 9.37
CA ALA A 81 -1.20 -10.69 10.40
C ALA A 81 -0.05 -9.65 10.42
N GLY A 82 0.11 -8.86 9.35
CA GLY A 82 1.16 -7.84 9.28
C GLY A 82 2.20 -8.10 8.18
N ILE A 83 3.40 -7.60 8.39
CA ILE A 83 4.54 -7.73 7.46
C ILE A 83 5.40 -8.91 7.92
N PRO A 84 5.69 -9.91 7.06
CA PRO A 84 6.58 -11.01 7.43
C PRO A 84 7.96 -10.51 7.89
N ALA A 85 8.52 -11.09 8.94
CA ALA A 85 9.85 -10.69 9.45
C ALA A 85 10.95 -10.81 8.38
N ALA A 86 10.88 -11.84 7.51
CA ALA A 86 11.80 -12.02 6.39
C ALA A 86 11.70 -10.90 5.33
N ALA A 87 10.65 -10.08 5.33
CA ALA A 87 10.47 -8.99 4.38
C ALA A 87 11.58 -7.94 4.48
N THR A 88 12.14 -7.70 5.67
CA THR A 88 13.23 -6.74 5.84
C THR A 88 14.54 -7.22 5.23
N GLU A 89 14.86 -8.52 5.36
CA GLU A 89 16.03 -9.10 4.72
C GLU A 89 15.88 -9.11 3.20
N PHE A 90 14.68 -9.45 2.71
CA PHE A 90 14.35 -9.36 1.30
C PHE A 90 14.52 -7.92 0.77
N ALA A 91 13.94 -6.94 1.48
CA ALA A 91 14.02 -5.53 1.11
C ALA A 91 15.46 -5.04 1.05
N ALA A 92 16.28 -5.38 2.05
CA ALA A 92 17.70 -5.02 2.07
C ALA A 92 18.49 -5.63 0.90
N ALA A 93 18.23 -6.92 0.58
CA ALA A 93 18.87 -7.60 -0.54
C ALA A 93 18.51 -6.96 -1.89
N VAL A 94 17.23 -6.60 -2.08
CA VAL A 94 16.77 -5.94 -3.31
C VAL A 94 17.36 -4.54 -3.43
N SER A 95 17.40 -3.75 -2.33
CA SER A 95 18.01 -2.42 -2.31
C SER A 95 19.52 -2.47 -2.64
N GLN A 96 20.24 -3.44 -2.08
CA GLN A 96 21.65 -3.64 -2.41
C GLN A 96 21.83 -3.95 -3.90
N ALA A 97 21.07 -4.88 -4.46
CA ALA A 97 21.14 -5.23 -5.86
C ALA A 97 20.79 -4.03 -6.78
N ALA A 98 19.79 -3.23 -6.41
CA ALA A 98 19.44 -2.02 -7.15
C ALA A 98 20.61 -1.02 -7.18
N ALA A 99 21.27 -0.80 -6.05
CA ALA A 99 22.44 0.08 -5.96
C ALA A 99 23.62 -0.43 -6.82
N GLU A 100 23.90 -1.74 -6.80
CA GLU A 100 24.93 -2.36 -7.65
C GLU A 100 24.63 -2.21 -9.16
N LEU A 101 23.35 -2.17 -9.51
CA LEU A 101 22.87 -1.95 -10.87
C LEU A 101 22.75 -0.47 -11.25
N LEU A 102 23.06 0.46 -10.34
CA LEU A 102 22.93 1.90 -10.52
C LEU A 102 21.48 2.35 -10.75
N LEU A 103 20.51 1.62 -10.20
CA LEU A 103 19.13 2.05 -10.10
C LEU A 103 18.97 2.95 -8.88
N THR A 104 18.30 4.09 -9.05
CA THR A 104 18.15 5.07 -7.96
C THR A 104 16.80 4.89 -7.28
N ALA A 105 16.80 4.69 -5.97
CA ALA A 105 15.57 4.63 -5.21
C ALA A 105 14.88 6.00 -5.15
N ASP A 106 13.57 6.01 -5.35
CA ASP A 106 12.71 7.18 -5.11
C ASP A 106 11.50 6.80 -4.25
N PRO A 107 11.63 6.82 -2.92
CA PRO A 107 10.55 6.47 -2.02
C PRO A 107 9.33 7.39 -2.10
N SER A 108 9.47 8.60 -2.67
CA SER A 108 8.37 9.56 -2.81
C SER A 108 7.32 9.11 -3.85
N LEU A 109 7.71 8.22 -4.75
CA LEU A 109 6.82 7.64 -5.77
C LEU A 109 6.02 6.44 -5.26
N ALA A 110 6.29 5.94 -4.04
CA ALA A 110 5.57 4.82 -3.48
C ALA A 110 4.12 5.23 -3.15
N GLN A 111 3.15 4.52 -3.72
CA GLN A 111 1.73 4.72 -3.40
C GLN A 111 0.91 3.47 -3.68
N SER A 112 -0.25 3.35 -3.03
CA SER A 112 -1.31 2.42 -3.40
C SER A 112 -2.66 3.12 -3.35
N ILE A 113 -3.63 2.62 -4.10
CA ILE A 113 -4.98 3.16 -4.17
C ILE A 113 -5.96 2.11 -3.66
N GLY A 114 -6.80 2.47 -2.71
CA GLY A 114 -7.96 1.71 -2.26
C GLY A 114 -9.25 2.41 -2.66
N ILE A 115 -10.29 1.64 -2.91
CA ILE A 115 -11.64 2.14 -3.17
C ILE A 115 -12.56 1.60 -2.09
N TYR A 116 -13.19 2.49 -1.34
CA TYR A 116 -14.11 2.13 -0.29
C TYR A 116 -15.56 2.28 -0.78
N VAL A 117 -16.30 1.19 -0.70
CA VAL A 117 -17.70 1.13 -1.09
C VAL A 117 -18.55 1.06 0.17
N ALA A 118 -19.29 2.13 0.45
CA ALA A 118 -20.23 2.15 1.55
C ALA A 118 -21.50 1.39 1.17
N GLN A 119 -21.92 0.45 2.01
CA GLN A 119 -23.11 -0.37 1.78
C GLN A 119 -24.05 -0.34 2.99
N HIS A 120 -25.36 -0.46 2.78
CA HIS A 120 -26.28 -0.67 3.88
C HIS A 120 -26.02 -2.02 4.56
N SER A 121 -26.16 -2.09 5.88
CA SER A 121 -25.85 -3.28 6.69
C SER A 121 -26.59 -4.55 6.27
N GLN A 122 -27.71 -4.41 5.54
CA GLN A 122 -28.51 -5.53 5.02
C GLN A 122 -28.22 -5.88 3.56
N ALA A 123 -27.33 -5.13 2.89
CA ALA A 123 -26.97 -5.35 1.50
C ALA A 123 -25.50 -5.77 1.44
N ASP A 124 -25.22 -6.97 0.94
CA ASP A 124 -23.86 -7.35 0.57
C ASP A 124 -23.67 -7.12 -0.92
N VAL A 125 -22.98 -6.03 -1.29
CA VAL A 125 -22.70 -5.70 -2.68
C VAL A 125 -21.38 -6.27 -3.17
N ARG A 126 -20.56 -6.84 -2.29
CA ARG A 126 -19.26 -7.42 -2.62
C ARG A 126 -19.31 -8.47 -3.73
N PRO A 127 -20.24 -9.46 -3.72
CA PRO A 127 -20.33 -10.45 -4.79
C PRO A 127 -20.55 -9.84 -6.17
N PHE A 128 -21.34 -8.75 -6.24
CA PHE A 128 -21.58 -8.03 -7.50
C PHE A 128 -20.28 -7.39 -8.03
N PHE A 129 -19.55 -6.68 -7.17
CA PHE A 129 -18.27 -6.04 -7.58
C PHE A 129 -17.23 -7.09 -7.94
N MET A 130 -17.10 -8.17 -7.18
CA MET A 130 -16.18 -9.26 -7.48
C MET A 130 -16.49 -9.89 -8.84
N ALA A 131 -17.76 -10.19 -9.13
CA ALA A 131 -18.15 -10.77 -10.39
C ALA A 131 -17.94 -9.80 -11.58
N ALA A 132 -18.32 -8.52 -11.39
CA ALA A 132 -18.22 -7.50 -12.44
C ALA A 132 -16.76 -7.14 -12.79
N LEU A 133 -15.84 -7.19 -11.82
CA LEU A 133 -14.44 -6.82 -11.99
C LEU A 133 -13.50 -8.02 -12.16
N GLY A 134 -14.00 -9.25 -11.97
CA GLY A 134 -13.15 -10.44 -11.93
C GLY A 134 -12.24 -10.51 -10.70
N TYR A 135 -12.69 -9.90 -9.60
CA TYR A 135 -11.96 -9.85 -8.34
C TYR A 135 -12.24 -11.07 -7.47
N GLU A 136 -11.32 -11.37 -6.58
CA GLU A 136 -11.46 -12.41 -5.56
C GLU A 136 -11.59 -11.82 -4.16
N ALA A 137 -12.15 -12.61 -3.23
CA ALA A 137 -12.32 -12.18 -1.84
C ALA A 137 -10.96 -12.03 -1.15
N PHE A 138 -10.81 -10.96 -0.37
CA PHE A 138 -9.66 -10.73 0.49
C PHE A 138 -10.16 -10.45 1.92
N GLY A 139 -9.97 -11.42 2.82
CA GLY A 139 -10.61 -11.39 4.13
C GLY A 139 -12.14 -11.37 4.04
N ASP A 140 -12.77 -10.84 5.08
CA ASP A 140 -14.23 -10.87 5.23
C ASP A 140 -14.93 -9.68 4.53
N THR A 141 -14.22 -8.57 4.35
CA THR A 141 -14.81 -7.30 3.91
C THR A 141 -14.25 -6.77 2.60
N ASP A 142 -13.14 -7.30 2.10
CA ASP A 142 -12.40 -6.72 0.99
C ASP A 142 -12.45 -7.61 -0.26
N ALA A 143 -12.06 -7.05 -1.40
CA ALA A 143 -11.82 -7.77 -2.64
C ALA A 143 -10.60 -7.21 -3.36
N VAL A 144 -9.86 -8.08 -4.04
CA VAL A 144 -8.63 -7.74 -4.77
C VAL A 144 -8.65 -8.30 -6.18
N ASP A 145 -8.01 -7.58 -7.09
CA ASP A 145 -7.59 -8.13 -8.38
C ASP A 145 -6.65 -9.33 -8.13
N PRO A 146 -6.87 -10.51 -8.73
CA PRO A 146 -6.01 -11.68 -8.57
C PRO A 146 -4.53 -11.40 -8.87
N LEU A 147 -4.23 -10.50 -9.79
CA LEU A 147 -2.87 -10.06 -10.11
C LEU A 147 -2.45 -8.78 -9.38
N ARG A 148 -3.35 -8.18 -8.59
CA ARG A 148 -3.11 -6.93 -7.83
C ARG A 148 -2.64 -5.75 -8.69
N CYS A 149 -3.05 -5.73 -9.97
CA CYS A 149 -2.83 -4.62 -10.88
C CYS A 149 -3.85 -3.49 -10.70
N GLY A 150 -5.04 -3.84 -10.18
CA GLY A 150 -6.11 -2.91 -9.86
C GLY A 150 -6.12 -2.48 -8.38
N PRO A 151 -6.92 -1.47 -8.01
CA PRO A 151 -7.07 -1.02 -6.63
C PRO A 151 -7.78 -2.08 -5.78
N GLN A 152 -7.39 -2.20 -4.51
CA GLN A 152 -8.14 -2.99 -3.55
C GLN A 152 -9.49 -2.33 -3.27
N LEU A 153 -10.54 -3.14 -3.17
CA LEU A 153 -11.87 -2.70 -2.73
C LEU A 153 -12.09 -3.09 -1.27
N ALA A 154 -12.67 -2.18 -0.49
CA ALA A 154 -13.17 -2.48 0.85
C ALA A 154 -14.66 -2.13 0.93
N PHE A 155 -15.45 -2.98 1.59
CA PHE A 155 -16.91 -2.84 1.69
C PHE A 155 -17.29 -2.58 3.13
N ASN A 156 -17.65 -1.32 3.43
CA ASN A 156 -17.94 -0.89 4.79
C ASN A 156 -19.44 -0.64 5.00
N PRO A 157 -20.04 -1.20 6.08
CA PRO A 157 -21.42 -0.92 6.39
C PRO A 157 -21.61 0.54 6.81
N ILE A 158 -22.70 1.15 6.35
CA ILE A 158 -23.13 2.47 6.81
C ILE A 158 -24.43 2.34 7.62
N THR A 159 -24.58 3.20 8.63
CA THR A 159 -25.80 3.32 9.43
C THR A 159 -26.52 4.62 9.07
N GLY A 160 -27.82 4.51 8.76
CA GLY A 160 -28.65 5.65 8.34
C GLY A 160 -28.47 6.04 6.88
N ASP A 161 -29.24 7.03 6.42
CA ASP A 161 -29.10 7.63 5.10
C ASP A 161 -28.07 8.76 5.17
N PRO A 162 -26.87 8.60 4.62
CA PRO A 162 -25.90 9.68 4.63
C PRO A 162 -26.41 10.84 3.76
N PRO A 163 -26.42 12.08 4.26
CA PRO A 163 -26.87 13.22 3.48
C PRO A 163 -25.90 13.46 2.30
N ALA A 164 -26.43 13.31 1.09
CA ALA A 164 -25.89 13.88 -0.16
C ALA A 164 -24.40 13.58 -0.53
N ARG A 165 -23.74 12.57 0.01
CA ARG A 165 -22.40 12.12 -0.43
C ARG A 165 -22.53 10.85 -1.25
N GLY A 166 -21.63 10.68 -2.23
CA GLY A 166 -21.45 9.41 -2.93
C GLY A 166 -21.20 8.27 -1.94
N ARG A 167 -21.55 7.05 -2.31
CA ARG A 167 -21.32 5.85 -1.49
C ARG A 167 -19.91 5.27 -1.68
N THR A 168 -19.07 5.94 -2.42
CA THR A 168 -17.68 5.59 -2.66
C THR A 168 -16.79 6.80 -2.38
N HIS A 169 -15.60 6.55 -1.86
CA HIS A 169 -14.50 7.51 -1.83
C HIS A 169 -13.20 6.78 -2.20
N LEU A 170 -12.19 7.54 -2.55
CA LEU A 170 -10.88 6.99 -2.89
C LEU A 170 -9.94 7.18 -1.70
N ASP A 171 -9.27 6.10 -1.31
CA ASP A 171 -8.16 6.18 -0.37
C ASP A 171 -6.85 6.13 -1.13
N ILE A 172 -6.07 7.16 -0.96
CA ILE A 172 -4.74 7.30 -1.55
C ILE A 172 -3.71 7.03 -0.46
N PHE A 173 -3.17 5.82 -0.46
CA PHE A 173 -2.13 5.45 0.47
C PHE A 173 -0.77 5.92 -0.02
N VAL A 174 -0.18 6.84 0.73
CA VAL A 174 1.15 7.39 0.46
C VAL A 174 2.12 7.07 1.60
N PRO A 175 3.44 7.22 1.40
CA PRO A 175 4.39 7.15 2.50
C PRO A 175 4.03 8.15 3.60
N ALA A 176 4.22 7.75 4.86
CA ALA A 176 3.85 8.59 6.01
C ALA A 176 4.59 9.95 6.01
N ASP A 177 5.85 9.96 5.53
CA ASP A 177 6.67 11.17 5.36
C ASP A 177 6.24 12.05 4.17
N GLN A 178 5.28 11.59 3.34
CA GLN A 178 4.74 12.33 2.18
C GLN A 178 3.28 12.76 2.38
N ALA A 179 2.60 12.23 3.39
CA ALA A 179 1.16 12.42 3.54
C ALA A 179 0.77 13.90 3.71
N GLN A 180 1.43 14.64 4.59
CA GLN A 180 1.13 16.06 4.80
C GLN A 180 1.36 16.88 3.52
N ALA A 181 2.47 16.65 2.80
CA ALA A 181 2.74 17.34 1.55
C ALA A 181 1.68 17.05 0.48
N ARG A 182 1.14 15.82 0.45
CA ARG A 182 0.05 15.44 -0.47
C ARG A 182 -1.26 16.14 -0.09
N VAL A 183 -1.57 16.24 1.21
CA VAL A 183 -2.73 17.01 1.72
C VAL A 183 -2.61 18.48 1.31
N ASP A 184 -1.46 19.11 1.58
CA ASP A 184 -1.22 20.53 1.27
C ASP A 184 -1.36 20.81 -0.23
N ALA A 185 -0.85 19.91 -1.08
CA ALA A 185 -0.99 20.01 -2.54
C ALA A 185 -2.46 19.92 -2.97
N ALA A 186 -3.24 18.99 -2.41
CA ALA A 186 -4.66 18.85 -2.72
C ALA A 186 -5.48 20.08 -2.29
N LEU A 187 -5.20 20.65 -1.11
CA LEU A 187 -5.83 21.88 -0.62
C LEU A 187 -5.47 23.07 -1.53
N THR A 188 -4.20 23.21 -1.91
CA THR A 188 -3.73 24.25 -2.83
C THR A 188 -4.41 24.16 -4.20
N ALA A 189 -4.73 22.94 -4.65
CA ALA A 189 -5.44 22.68 -5.91
C ALA A 189 -6.96 22.93 -5.84
N GLY A 190 -7.45 23.51 -4.74
CA GLY A 190 -8.87 23.87 -4.57
C GLY A 190 -9.69 22.86 -3.76
N GLY A 191 -9.07 21.83 -3.23
CA GLY A 191 -9.70 20.92 -2.28
C GLY A 191 -9.99 21.63 -0.94
N ARG A 192 -10.82 21.02 -0.11
CA ARG A 192 -11.06 21.45 1.28
C ARG A 192 -10.85 20.29 2.24
N LEU A 193 -10.38 20.61 3.43
CA LEU A 193 -10.35 19.67 4.54
C LEU A 193 -11.80 19.39 4.99
N ALA A 194 -12.18 18.11 5.00
CA ALA A 194 -13.49 17.67 5.45
C ALA A 194 -13.43 17.14 6.88
N ASP A 195 -12.37 16.38 7.22
CA ASP A 195 -12.12 15.85 8.54
C ASP A 195 -10.62 15.54 8.71
N ASP A 196 -10.05 15.93 9.87
CA ASP A 196 -8.66 15.63 10.27
C ASP A 196 -8.57 14.96 11.66
N SER A 197 -9.70 14.52 12.20
CA SER A 197 -9.78 13.92 13.55
C SER A 197 -8.94 12.63 13.65
N HIS A 198 -8.57 12.03 12.53
CA HIS A 198 -7.77 10.82 12.46
C HIS A 198 -6.31 11.06 12.06
N ALA A 199 -5.92 12.33 11.87
CA ALA A 199 -4.52 12.65 11.54
C ALA A 199 -3.57 12.19 12.67
N PRO A 200 -2.36 11.71 12.36
CA PRO A 200 -1.73 11.61 11.04
C PRO A 200 -1.99 10.29 10.31
N ALA A 201 -2.94 9.46 10.74
CA ALA A 201 -3.26 8.19 10.06
C ALA A 201 -3.94 8.46 8.70
N TRP A 202 -4.91 9.36 8.66
CA TRP A 202 -5.49 9.87 7.41
C TRP A 202 -6.15 11.24 7.60
N TRP A 203 -6.34 11.93 6.48
CA TRP A 203 -7.09 13.18 6.34
C TRP A 203 -8.17 12.97 5.28
N SER A 204 -9.41 13.29 5.63
CA SER A 204 -10.51 13.29 4.66
C SER A 204 -10.61 14.64 3.97
N LEU A 205 -10.50 14.62 2.66
CA LEU A 205 -10.59 15.80 1.81
C LEU A 205 -11.84 15.72 0.95
N ALA A 206 -12.31 16.89 0.48
CA ALA A 206 -13.36 16.95 -0.51
C ALA A 206 -12.96 17.89 -1.65
N SER A 207 -13.31 17.50 -2.88
CA SER A 207 -13.18 18.37 -4.05
C SER A 207 -14.12 19.57 -3.97
N PRO A 208 -13.96 20.60 -4.82
CA PRO A 208 -14.92 21.68 -4.93
C PRO A 208 -16.36 21.22 -5.19
N ASP A 209 -16.53 20.07 -5.88
CA ASP A 209 -17.83 19.43 -6.16
C ASP A 209 -18.17 18.30 -5.18
N ASN A 210 -17.56 18.30 -4.00
CA ASN A 210 -17.85 17.42 -2.87
C ASN A 210 -17.59 15.90 -3.09
N HIS A 211 -16.65 15.52 -3.98
CA HIS A 211 -16.15 14.16 -4.06
C HIS A 211 -15.13 13.89 -2.95
N GLY A 212 -15.26 12.78 -2.26
CA GLY A 212 -14.39 12.40 -1.14
C GLY A 212 -13.08 11.76 -1.61
N ILE A 213 -11.98 12.18 -0.98
CA ILE A 213 -10.67 11.53 -1.07
C ILE A 213 -10.06 11.51 0.32
N ASP A 214 -9.55 10.36 0.74
CA ASP A 214 -8.76 10.24 1.95
C ASP A 214 -7.27 10.09 1.58
N ILE A 215 -6.43 10.96 2.13
CA ILE A 215 -4.98 10.79 2.08
C ILE A 215 -4.58 10.03 3.33
N ALA A 216 -4.12 8.81 3.17
CA ALA A 216 -3.84 7.89 4.25
C ALA A 216 -2.35 7.51 4.30
N ALA A 217 -1.84 7.38 5.53
CA ALA A 217 -0.54 6.84 5.82
C ALA A 217 -0.68 5.57 6.65
N TRP A 218 0.09 4.53 6.34
CA TRP A 218 0.11 3.38 7.23
C TRP A 218 0.90 3.75 8.50
N THR A 219 0.19 3.83 9.60
CA THR A 219 0.77 4.06 10.93
C THR A 219 0.42 2.90 11.86
N ASP A 220 1.23 2.66 12.89
CA ASP A 220 1.00 1.58 13.85
C ASP A 220 -0.29 1.78 14.69
N THR A 221 -0.88 2.96 14.64
CA THR A 221 -2.13 3.29 15.33
C THR A 221 -3.37 2.92 14.52
N TRP A 222 -3.20 2.38 13.30
CA TRP A 222 -4.31 2.01 12.44
C TRP A 222 -4.88 0.66 12.88
N SER A 223 -5.90 0.69 13.74
CA SER A 223 -6.76 -0.47 13.99
C SER A 223 -7.94 -0.42 13.02
N ARG A 224 -8.10 -1.46 12.19
CA ARG A 224 -9.32 -1.69 11.40
C ARG A 224 -10.50 -2.02 12.30
#